data_9ec7b857b164a58f3de2831556064569
#
_entry.id   9ec7b857b164a58f3de2831556064569
#
_cell.length_a   1.000
_cell.length_b   1.000
_cell.length_c   1.000
_cell.angle_alpha   90.00
_cell.angle_beta   90.00
_cell.angle_gamma   90.00
#
_symmetry.space_group_name_H-M   'P 1'
#
loop_
_entity.id
_entity.type
_entity.pdbx_description
1 polymer ?
#
loop_
_entity_poly.entity_id
_entity_poly.type
_entity_poly.pdbx_seq_one_letter_code
_entity_poly.pdbx_strand_id
1 'polypeptide(L)'
;MEPRRGARGGREGSSRFTRKGPGPHANHMTLHTDRLIAAAPVSTQEEQFERSLRPVSLADYVGQQAVRGQLEIFIEAARGRSEALDHVLLFGPPGLGKTTLAHIIAREMGVNLRQTSGPVLERAGDLAALLTNLEAKDVLFIDEIHRLSPVVEEILYPALEDYQIDIMIGEGPAARSIKLDLPPFTLVGATTRAGMLTNPLRDRFGIVARLEFYNEAELTSIVHRSAHLLDVGIDPGGAQEIARRSRGTPRIANRLLRRVRDYAQVKADGTVDKAVADAALRMLDVDPLGFDVMDRKLLLAVIERFAGGPVGVENLAAAIGEERDTIEDVLEPYLIQQGYLQRTPRGRMATLLAYRHFGIVAPPSVGGASGDLWSPDSAREEGEPV
;
A
#
# COMPACT_ATOMS: atom_id res chain seq x y z
N MET A 1 -11.58 -41.04 68.52
CA MET A 1 -12.62 -42.06 68.59
C MET A 1 -12.89 -42.63 67.26
N GLU A 2 -12.12 -43.66 66.84
CA GLU A 2 -12.43 -44.66 65.84
C GLU A 2 -13.69 -45.45 66.22
N PRO A 3 -14.31 -46.30 65.41
CA PRO A 3 -13.82 -46.98 64.21
C PRO A 3 -14.90 -47.42 63.14
N ARG A 4 -14.36 -48.04 62.10
CA ARG A 4 -14.73 -49.31 61.38
C ARG A 4 -15.72 -49.27 60.21
N ARG A 5 -15.21 -49.68 59.03
CA ARG A 5 -15.13 -51.02 58.37
C ARG A 5 -16.34 -51.44 57.55
N GLY A 6 -16.03 -51.92 56.32
CA GLY A 6 -16.73 -52.91 55.53
C GLY A 6 -16.67 -52.64 54.04
N ALA A 7 -15.95 -53.18 53.30
CA ALA A 7 -15.39 -54.37 52.62
C ALA A 7 -16.36 -55.10 51.74
N ARG A 8 -15.85 -55.42 50.45
CA ARG A 8 -16.20 -56.44 49.42
C ARG A 8 -17.11 -55.95 48.34
N GLY A 9 -16.85 -56.16 47.05
CA GLY A 9 -15.91 -57.04 46.34
C GLY A 9 -16.53 -57.39 45.00
N GLY A 10 -15.71 -57.62 43.98
CA GLY A 10 -16.11 -58.49 42.84
C GLY A 10 -15.98 -57.87 41.46
N ARG A 11 -14.86 -58.07 40.79
CA ARG A 11 -14.59 -58.89 39.58
C ARG A 11 -14.98 -58.28 38.23
N GLU A 12 -13.96 -57.88 37.47
CA GLU A 12 -13.49 -58.49 36.21
C GLU A 12 -14.28 -58.16 34.93
N GLY A 13 -13.63 -57.45 34.05
CA GLY A 13 -13.99 -57.31 32.62
C GLY A 13 -12.92 -56.55 31.88
N SER A 14 -11.82 -57.23 31.51
CA SER A 14 -10.75 -56.70 30.67
C SER A 14 -11.23 -56.52 29.24
N SER A 15 -11.18 -55.31 28.70
CA SER A 15 -11.02 -55.13 27.26
C SER A 15 -9.91 -54.10 27.00
N ARG A 16 -8.79 -54.62 26.52
CA ARG A 16 -7.66 -53.84 26.02
C ARG A 16 -8.08 -53.06 24.79
N PHE A 17 -8.35 -51.78 24.92
CA PHE A 17 -8.33 -50.84 23.80
C PHE A 17 -6.94 -50.26 23.70
N THR A 18 -6.16 -50.75 22.72
CA THR A 18 -4.91 -50.15 22.27
C THR A 18 -5.21 -48.80 21.68
N ARG A 19 -4.98 -47.70 22.40
CA ARG A 19 -4.92 -46.37 21.83
C ARG A 19 -3.67 -46.29 20.93
N LYS A 20 -3.88 -46.25 19.60
CA LYS A 20 -2.92 -45.73 18.63
C LYS A 20 -2.67 -44.26 19.02
N GLY A 21 -1.45 -43.92 19.38
CA GLY A 21 -1.01 -42.55 19.59
C GLY A 21 -1.16 -41.72 18.33
N PRO A 22 -1.40 -40.41 18.44
CA PRO A 22 -1.45 -39.54 17.27
C PRO A 22 -0.05 -39.54 16.63
N GLY A 23 -0.04 -39.79 15.30
CA GLY A 23 1.15 -39.62 14.46
C GLY A 23 1.70 -38.20 14.55
N PRO A 24 2.95 -37.97 14.14
CA PRO A 24 3.54 -36.66 14.21
C PRO A 24 2.73 -35.70 13.35
N HIS A 25 2.01 -34.80 14.00
CA HIS A 25 1.46 -33.63 13.33
C HIS A 25 2.65 -32.86 12.76
N ALA A 26 2.77 -32.88 11.43
CA ALA A 26 3.59 -31.94 10.71
C ALA A 26 3.09 -30.54 11.11
N ASN A 27 3.85 -29.85 11.97
CA ASN A 27 3.73 -28.42 12.17
C ASN A 27 4.00 -27.77 10.82
N HIS A 28 2.97 -27.60 10.01
CA HIS A 28 2.97 -26.60 8.97
C HIS A 28 3.08 -25.26 9.71
N MET A 29 4.30 -24.76 9.80
CA MET A 29 4.61 -23.39 10.13
C MET A 29 4.04 -22.57 8.97
N THR A 30 2.76 -22.23 9.06
CA THR A 30 2.12 -21.25 8.21
C THR A 30 2.80 -19.92 8.51
N LEU A 31 3.86 -19.62 7.74
CA LEU A 31 4.34 -18.26 7.62
C LEU A 31 3.13 -17.42 7.22
N HIS A 32 2.77 -16.43 8.02
CA HIS A 32 1.67 -15.52 7.71
C HIS A 32 2.05 -14.71 6.47
N THR A 33 1.78 -15.26 5.29
CA THR A 33 1.97 -14.63 3.97
C THR A 33 1.05 -13.44 3.80
N ASP A 34 -0.08 -13.39 4.55
CA ASP A 34 -1.03 -12.28 4.58
C ASP A 34 -0.38 -10.91 4.85
N ARG A 35 0.87 -10.90 5.36
CA ARG A 35 1.61 -9.68 5.72
C ARG A 35 2.51 -9.13 4.62
N LEU A 36 2.74 -9.87 3.54
CA LEU A 36 3.64 -9.41 2.45
C LEU A 36 3.08 -8.19 1.73
N ILE A 37 1.77 -8.10 1.59
CA ILE A 37 1.07 -6.98 0.92
C ILE A 37 0.51 -5.95 1.89
N ALA A 38 0.67 -6.10 3.21
CA ALA A 38 0.14 -5.14 4.18
C ALA A 38 0.57 -3.70 3.86
N ALA A 39 -0.38 -2.76 3.92
CA ALA A 39 -0.16 -1.35 3.62
C ALA A 39 0.82 -0.67 4.61
N ALA A 40 0.92 -1.19 5.84
CA ALA A 40 1.78 -0.67 6.90
C ALA A 40 2.84 -1.70 7.33
N PRO A 41 4.00 -1.26 7.89
CA PRO A 41 4.96 -2.16 8.49
C PRO A 41 4.34 -2.85 9.72
N VAL A 42 4.63 -4.15 9.86
CA VAL A 42 4.05 -5.00 10.93
C VAL A 42 4.85 -4.91 12.22
N SER A 43 6.08 -4.41 12.16
CA SER A 43 6.97 -4.29 13.32
C SER A 43 7.93 -3.10 13.19
N THR A 44 8.42 -2.61 14.34
CA THR A 44 9.45 -1.56 14.40
C THR A 44 10.72 -1.95 13.64
N GLN A 45 11.08 -3.24 13.63
CA GLN A 45 12.24 -3.74 12.89
C GLN A 45 12.01 -3.67 11.37
N GLU A 46 10.80 -3.95 10.90
CA GLU A 46 10.45 -3.81 9.49
C GLU A 46 10.47 -2.36 9.05
N GLU A 47 9.99 -1.46 9.90
CA GLU A 47 10.05 -0.02 9.62
C GLU A 47 11.50 0.49 9.53
N GLN A 48 12.36 0.09 10.45
CA GLN A 48 13.79 0.42 10.40
C GLN A 48 14.47 -0.13 9.15
N PHE A 49 14.12 -1.36 8.77
CA PHE A 49 14.61 -1.97 7.54
C PHE A 49 14.14 -1.20 6.31
N GLU A 50 12.84 -0.88 6.19
CA GLU A 50 12.31 -0.07 5.09
C GLU A 50 13.00 1.31 5.03
N ARG A 51 13.25 1.94 6.17
CA ARG A 51 13.96 3.24 6.25
C ARG A 51 15.39 3.17 5.72
N SER A 52 16.11 2.08 6.00
CA SER A 52 17.51 1.91 5.55
C SER A 52 17.65 1.78 4.04
N LEU A 53 16.61 1.34 3.34
CA LEU A 53 16.59 1.16 1.89
C LEU A 53 16.05 2.38 1.12
N ARG A 54 15.52 3.41 1.83
CA ARG A 54 14.97 4.59 1.16
C ARG A 54 16.05 5.37 0.43
N PRO A 55 15.79 5.81 -0.82
CA PRO A 55 16.64 6.78 -1.48
C PRO A 55 16.65 8.09 -0.69
N VAL A 56 17.79 8.77 -0.71
CA VAL A 56 18.02 9.97 0.09
C VAL A 56 18.03 11.25 -0.74
N SER A 57 18.08 11.14 -2.08
CA SER A 57 18.07 12.25 -3.03
C SER A 57 17.14 11.98 -4.20
N LEU A 58 16.77 13.01 -4.97
CA LEU A 58 16.03 12.85 -6.22
C LEU A 58 16.85 12.06 -7.26
N ALA A 59 18.17 12.18 -7.24
CA ALA A 59 19.04 11.44 -8.14
C ALA A 59 18.99 9.92 -7.90
N ASP A 60 18.86 9.49 -6.63
CA ASP A 60 18.75 8.09 -6.24
C ASP A 60 17.33 7.53 -6.38
N TYR A 61 16.35 8.39 -6.61
CA TYR A 61 14.94 8.01 -6.68
C TYR A 61 14.61 7.47 -8.07
N VAL A 62 14.44 6.16 -8.16
CA VAL A 62 14.12 5.45 -9.41
C VAL A 62 12.62 5.59 -9.72
N GLY A 63 12.28 5.76 -11.00
CA GLY A 63 10.91 5.83 -11.48
C GLY A 63 10.24 7.19 -11.29
N GLN A 64 8.93 7.25 -11.51
CA GLN A 64 8.11 8.47 -11.38
C GLN A 64 8.70 9.68 -12.11
N GLN A 65 9.21 9.49 -13.33
CA GLN A 65 10.04 10.48 -14.06
C GLN A 65 9.40 11.87 -14.15
N ALA A 66 8.09 11.92 -14.46
CA ALA A 66 7.36 13.18 -14.57
C ALA A 66 7.31 13.94 -13.23
N VAL A 67 6.99 13.24 -12.14
CA VAL A 67 6.94 13.82 -10.79
C VAL A 67 8.31 14.26 -10.34
N ARG A 68 9.33 13.44 -10.57
CA ARG A 68 10.73 13.76 -10.24
C ARG A 68 11.21 15.00 -10.95
N GLY A 69 11.00 15.08 -12.28
CA GLY A 69 11.43 16.24 -13.07
C GLY A 69 10.72 17.54 -12.67
N GLN A 70 9.43 17.47 -12.33
CA GLN A 70 8.70 18.62 -11.80
C GLN A 70 9.24 19.07 -10.44
N LEU A 71 9.42 18.14 -9.50
CA LEU A 71 9.94 18.45 -8.17
C LEU A 71 11.36 19.02 -8.22
N GLU A 72 12.22 18.52 -9.10
CA GLU A 72 13.58 19.03 -9.30
C GLU A 72 13.56 20.52 -9.67
N ILE A 73 12.72 20.90 -10.66
CA ILE A 73 12.57 22.30 -11.10
C ILE A 73 12.02 23.18 -9.96
N PHE A 74 10.96 22.74 -9.29
CA PHE A 74 10.31 23.54 -8.26
C PHE A 74 11.18 23.73 -7.01
N ILE A 75 11.90 22.69 -6.60
CA ILE A 75 12.84 22.75 -5.48
C ILE A 75 14.01 23.67 -5.80
N GLU A 76 14.61 23.55 -6.99
CA GLU A 76 15.70 24.41 -7.43
C GLU A 76 15.26 25.88 -7.47
N ALA A 77 14.08 26.16 -8.02
CA ALA A 77 13.52 27.51 -8.07
C ALA A 77 13.25 28.09 -6.68
N ALA A 78 12.62 27.34 -5.77
CA ALA A 78 12.36 27.78 -4.39
C ALA A 78 13.66 28.07 -3.61
N ARG A 79 14.67 27.18 -3.76
CA ARG A 79 16.02 27.40 -3.18
C ARG A 79 16.69 28.64 -3.72
N GLY A 80 16.63 28.86 -5.05
CA GLY A 80 17.22 30.04 -5.69
C GLY A 80 16.63 31.35 -5.19
N ARG A 81 15.33 31.38 -4.90
CA ARG A 81 14.63 32.53 -4.32
C ARG A 81 14.71 32.61 -2.80
N SER A 82 15.26 31.57 -2.16
CA SER A 82 15.27 31.43 -0.69
C SER A 82 13.86 31.44 -0.07
N GLU A 83 12.88 30.86 -0.74
CA GLU A 83 11.48 30.73 -0.33
C GLU A 83 11.15 29.30 0.16
N ALA A 84 10.02 29.14 0.86
CA ALA A 84 9.44 27.82 1.08
C ALA A 84 8.97 27.26 -0.27
N LEU A 85 8.97 25.93 -0.43
CA LEU A 85 8.35 25.28 -1.58
C LEU A 85 6.83 25.41 -1.46
N ASP A 86 6.13 25.51 -2.57
CA ASP A 86 4.67 25.39 -2.61
C ASP A 86 4.20 24.09 -1.93
N HIS A 87 2.99 24.11 -1.37
CA HIS A 87 2.42 22.92 -0.75
C HIS A 87 2.25 21.78 -1.76
N VAL A 88 2.62 20.56 -1.37
CA VAL A 88 2.68 19.38 -2.25
C VAL A 88 1.66 18.34 -1.81
N LEU A 89 0.82 17.87 -2.73
CA LEU A 89 -0.06 16.72 -2.53
C LEU A 89 0.47 15.51 -3.29
N LEU A 90 0.85 14.47 -2.56
CA LEU A 90 1.28 13.18 -3.11
C LEU A 90 0.15 12.17 -2.98
N PHE A 91 -0.36 11.63 -4.09
CA PHE A 91 -1.45 10.66 -4.02
C PHE A 91 -1.21 9.44 -4.91
N GLY A 92 -1.81 8.33 -4.55
CA GLY A 92 -1.70 7.05 -5.26
C GLY A 92 -1.70 5.86 -4.31
N PRO A 93 -1.69 4.63 -4.84
CA PRO A 93 -1.67 3.40 -4.06
C PRO A 93 -0.61 3.36 -2.97
N PRO A 94 -0.78 2.52 -1.93
CA PRO A 94 0.23 2.40 -0.87
C PRO A 94 1.53 1.78 -1.42
N GLY A 95 2.67 2.10 -0.76
CA GLY A 95 3.97 1.49 -1.09
C GLY A 95 4.72 2.08 -2.28
N LEU A 96 4.21 3.15 -2.92
CA LEU A 96 4.81 3.81 -4.09
C LEU A 96 5.86 4.88 -3.77
N GLY A 97 6.10 5.18 -2.49
CA GLY A 97 7.18 6.10 -2.08
C GLY A 97 6.72 7.51 -1.70
N LYS A 98 5.43 7.77 -1.40
CA LYS A 98 4.93 9.08 -0.94
C LYS A 98 5.75 9.65 0.23
N THR A 99 5.90 8.87 1.29
CA THR A 99 6.70 9.25 2.47
C THR A 99 8.17 9.45 2.11
N THR A 100 8.72 8.66 1.20
CA THR A 100 10.10 8.79 0.72
C THR A 100 10.30 10.13 0.02
N LEU A 101 9.37 10.53 -0.86
CA LEU A 101 9.43 11.83 -1.53
C LEU A 101 9.36 13.00 -0.56
N ALA A 102 8.53 12.92 0.50
CA ALA A 102 8.49 13.95 1.54
C ALA A 102 9.85 14.13 2.23
N HIS A 103 10.54 13.02 2.55
CA HIS A 103 11.90 13.07 3.10
C HIS A 103 12.91 13.67 2.12
N ILE A 104 12.82 13.30 0.84
CA ILE A 104 13.69 13.85 -0.20
C ILE A 104 13.46 15.34 -0.37
N ILE A 105 12.21 15.81 -0.44
CA ILE A 105 11.86 17.22 -0.56
C ILE A 105 12.52 18.04 0.57
N ALA A 106 12.35 17.61 1.83
CA ALA A 106 12.94 18.31 2.97
C ALA A 106 14.48 18.35 2.89
N ARG A 107 15.08 17.21 2.49
CA ARG A 107 16.55 17.13 2.36
C ARG A 107 17.09 17.98 1.21
N GLU A 108 16.44 17.96 0.05
CA GLU A 108 16.83 18.79 -1.10
C GLU A 108 16.65 20.29 -0.81
N MET A 109 15.61 20.65 -0.06
CA MET A 109 15.41 22.02 0.43
C MET A 109 16.41 22.41 1.53
N GLY A 110 17.07 21.45 2.18
CA GLY A 110 18.02 21.69 3.29
C GLY A 110 17.35 22.14 4.59
N VAL A 111 16.13 21.66 4.87
CA VAL A 111 15.29 22.05 6.01
C VAL A 111 14.86 20.83 6.83
N ASN A 112 14.27 21.07 8.01
CA ASN A 112 13.76 19.99 8.85
C ASN A 112 12.46 19.41 8.30
N LEU A 113 12.25 18.13 8.59
CA LEU A 113 10.99 17.43 8.33
C LEU A 113 10.29 17.13 9.66
N ARG A 114 9.08 17.67 9.83
CA ARG A 114 8.15 17.24 10.87
C ARG A 114 7.14 16.28 10.25
N GLN A 115 6.97 15.12 10.85
CA GLN A 115 6.10 14.09 10.32
C GLN A 115 4.98 13.74 11.30
N THR A 116 3.76 13.64 10.77
CA THR A 116 2.57 13.16 11.47
C THR A 116 1.64 12.41 10.50
N SER A 117 0.46 12.02 10.96
CA SER A 117 -0.57 11.41 10.11
C SER A 117 -1.95 11.96 10.48
N GLY A 118 -2.89 11.91 9.52
CA GLY A 118 -4.27 12.38 9.73
C GLY A 118 -4.93 11.80 10.97
N PRO A 119 -4.89 10.46 11.18
CA PRO A 119 -5.48 9.82 12.38
C PRO A 119 -4.90 10.26 13.73
N VAL A 120 -3.67 10.76 13.76
CA VAL A 120 -3.01 11.22 15.00
C VAL A 120 -3.44 12.63 15.37
N LEU A 121 -3.86 13.42 14.38
CA LEU A 121 -4.33 14.79 14.57
C LEU A 121 -5.83 14.81 14.90
N GLU A 122 -6.15 14.52 16.14
CA GLU A 122 -7.57 14.44 16.58
C GLU A 122 -8.16 15.82 16.91
N ARG A 123 -7.33 16.73 17.41
CA ARG A 123 -7.77 18.02 17.96
C ARG A 123 -7.05 19.19 17.29
N ALA A 124 -7.72 20.31 17.26
CA ALA A 124 -7.19 21.61 16.84
C ALA A 124 -5.83 21.93 17.49
N GLY A 125 -5.71 21.69 18.80
CA GLY A 125 -4.49 21.94 19.56
C GLY A 125 -3.29 21.10 19.14
N ASP A 126 -3.52 19.88 18.64
CA ASP A 126 -2.44 18.99 18.20
C ASP A 126 -1.77 19.55 16.93
N LEU A 127 -2.58 20.02 15.98
CA LEU A 127 -2.08 20.69 14.78
C LEU A 127 -1.43 22.04 15.10
N ALA A 128 -2.07 22.87 15.95
CA ALA A 128 -1.51 24.16 16.35
C ALA A 128 -0.15 24.03 17.02
N ALA A 129 0.03 23.03 17.90
CA ALA A 129 1.31 22.74 18.53
C ALA A 129 2.39 22.33 17.52
N LEU A 130 2.05 21.57 16.47
CA LEU A 130 3.00 21.25 15.42
C LEU A 130 3.37 22.46 14.59
N LEU A 131 2.40 23.27 14.17
CA LEU A 131 2.60 24.44 13.31
C LEU A 131 3.42 25.54 14.00
N THR A 132 3.17 25.81 15.29
CA THR A 132 3.93 26.82 16.07
C THR A 132 5.37 26.42 16.37
N ASN A 133 5.72 25.12 16.23
CA ASN A 133 7.09 24.62 16.40
C ASN A 133 7.86 24.46 15.08
N LEU A 134 7.30 24.93 13.95
CA LEU A 134 8.01 24.94 12.67
C LEU A 134 8.96 26.13 12.60
N GLU A 135 10.11 25.89 11.99
CA GLU A 135 11.03 26.95 11.58
C GLU A 135 10.73 27.38 10.13
N ALA A 136 11.28 28.53 9.74
CA ALA A 136 11.05 29.02 8.38
C ALA A 136 11.52 28.02 7.32
N LYS A 137 10.63 27.71 6.36
CA LYS A 137 10.78 26.76 5.24
C LYS A 137 10.76 25.29 5.64
N ASP A 138 10.57 24.95 6.92
CA ASP A 138 10.41 23.55 7.34
C ASP A 138 9.32 22.83 6.53
N VAL A 139 9.47 21.52 6.40
CA VAL A 139 8.48 20.67 5.77
C VAL A 139 7.65 19.98 6.84
N LEU A 140 6.34 20.19 6.81
CA LEU A 140 5.36 19.41 7.57
C LEU A 140 4.80 18.30 6.66
N PHE A 141 5.02 17.04 7.01
CA PHE A 141 4.47 15.90 6.30
C PHE A 141 3.29 15.32 7.08
N ILE A 142 2.12 15.24 6.41
CA ILE A 142 0.91 14.59 6.95
C ILE A 142 0.56 13.40 6.07
N ASP A 143 0.79 12.19 6.60
CA ASP A 143 0.35 10.96 5.93
C ASP A 143 -1.15 10.71 6.16
N GLU A 144 -1.81 10.07 5.20
CA GLU A 144 -3.27 9.83 5.20
C GLU A 144 -4.08 11.11 5.50
N ILE A 145 -3.71 12.21 4.83
CA ILE A 145 -4.29 13.54 5.07
C ILE A 145 -5.81 13.58 4.87
N HIS A 146 -6.39 12.67 4.07
CA HIS A 146 -7.83 12.53 3.88
C HIS A 146 -8.59 12.08 5.14
N ARG A 147 -7.86 11.67 6.19
CA ARG A 147 -8.42 11.24 7.49
C ARG A 147 -8.39 12.34 8.56
N LEU A 148 -8.04 13.56 8.18
CA LEU A 148 -8.15 14.71 9.08
C LEU A 148 -9.61 14.92 9.49
N SER A 149 -9.84 15.29 10.75
CA SER A 149 -11.17 15.73 11.18
C SER A 149 -11.49 17.11 10.59
N PRO A 150 -12.78 17.41 10.32
CA PRO A 150 -13.17 18.72 9.79
C PRO A 150 -12.66 19.91 10.62
N VAL A 151 -12.61 19.76 11.94
CA VAL A 151 -12.12 20.81 12.85
C VAL A 151 -10.63 21.08 12.66
N VAL A 152 -9.84 20.04 12.43
CA VAL A 152 -8.40 20.17 12.16
C VAL A 152 -8.17 20.74 10.76
N GLU A 153 -8.98 20.32 9.80
CA GLU A 153 -8.92 20.81 8.43
C GLU A 153 -9.21 22.32 8.33
N GLU A 154 -10.21 22.84 9.08
CA GLU A 154 -10.55 24.26 9.15
C GLU A 154 -9.41 25.14 9.66
N ILE A 155 -8.60 24.64 10.60
CA ILE A 155 -7.39 25.36 11.07
C ILE A 155 -6.27 25.33 10.05
N LEU A 156 -6.21 24.28 9.26
CA LEU A 156 -5.19 24.13 8.23
C LEU A 156 -5.35 25.15 7.10
N TYR A 157 -6.56 25.55 6.77
CA TYR A 157 -6.83 26.49 5.66
C TYR A 157 -6.06 27.82 5.81
N PRO A 158 -6.26 28.63 6.87
CA PRO A 158 -5.53 29.89 7.02
C PRO A 158 -4.02 29.66 7.22
N ALA A 159 -3.64 28.53 7.79
CA ALA A 159 -2.20 28.19 7.92
C ALA A 159 -1.52 27.99 6.56
N LEU A 160 -2.23 27.46 5.55
CA LEU A 160 -1.70 27.24 4.21
C LEU A 160 -1.78 28.48 3.31
N GLU A 161 -2.80 29.34 3.49
CA GLU A 161 -2.98 30.52 2.67
C GLU A 161 -2.20 31.72 3.16
N ASP A 162 -2.34 32.02 4.46
CA ASP A 162 -1.88 33.28 5.06
C ASP A 162 -0.72 33.05 6.04
N TYR A 163 -0.30 31.80 6.28
CA TYR A 163 0.64 31.45 7.35
C TYR A 163 0.19 31.95 8.71
N GLN A 164 -1.10 31.82 9.02
CA GLN A 164 -1.71 32.23 10.27
C GLN A 164 -2.59 31.14 10.84
N ILE A 165 -2.70 31.05 12.15
CA ILE A 165 -3.65 30.20 12.84
C ILE A 165 -4.48 31.00 13.84
N ASP A 166 -5.76 30.65 13.93
CA ASP A 166 -6.66 31.19 14.95
C ASP A 166 -6.77 30.20 16.12
N ILE A 167 -6.32 30.62 17.31
CA ILE A 167 -6.40 29.81 18.52
C ILE A 167 -7.44 30.42 19.46
N MET A 168 -8.41 29.59 19.88
CA MET A 168 -9.37 29.98 20.91
C MET A 168 -8.75 29.79 22.29
N ILE A 169 -8.67 30.88 23.07
CA ILE A 169 -8.19 30.88 24.46
C ILE A 169 -9.35 31.17 25.39
N GLY A 170 -9.53 30.31 26.42
CA GLY A 170 -10.63 30.39 27.38
C GLY A 170 -11.82 29.52 26.99
N GLU A 171 -12.81 29.48 27.87
CA GLU A 171 -14.03 28.69 27.69
C GLU A 171 -15.27 29.58 27.82
N GLY A 172 -16.35 29.18 27.14
CA GLY A 172 -17.64 29.83 27.20
C GLY A 172 -17.65 31.25 26.59
N PRO A 173 -18.52 32.16 27.09
CA PRO A 173 -18.69 33.53 26.54
C PRO A 173 -17.46 34.43 26.65
N ALA A 174 -16.45 34.05 27.47
CA ALA A 174 -15.22 34.79 27.66
C ALA A 174 -14.08 34.29 26.74
N ALA A 175 -14.33 33.27 25.91
CA ALA A 175 -13.35 32.79 24.95
C ALA A 175 -12.97 33.88 23.95
N ARG A 176 -11.67 34.02 23.68
CA ARG A 176 -11.12 34.98 22.71
C ARG A 176 -10.31 34.24 21.66
N SER A 177 -10.47 34.65 20.41
CA SER A 177 -9.61 34.20 19.32
C SER A 177 -8.33 35.05 19.32
N ILE A 178 -7.18 34.39 19.25
CA ILE A 178 -5.87 35.03 19.04
C ILE A 178 -5.33 34.51 17.73
N LYS A 179 -4.97 35.42 16.82
CA LYS A 179 -4.24 35.09 15.60
C LYS A 179 -2.75 35.01 15.89
N LEU A 180 -2.13 33.93 15.47
CA LEU A 180 -0.67 33.72 15.54
C LEU A 180 -0.12 33.61 14.12
N ASP A 181 0.89 34.41 13.84
CA ASP A 181 1.63 34.31 12.60
C ASP A 181 2.58 33.09 12.66
N LEU A 182 2.65 32.36 11.56
CA LEU A 182 3.53 31.21 11.38
C LEU A 182 4.68 31.61 10.44
N PRO A 183 5.87 31.05 10.62
CA PRO A 183 6.89 31.17 9.59
C PRO A 183 6.42 30.45 8.31
N PRO A 184 6.76 30.95 7.10
CA PRO A 184 6.46 30.25 5.86
C PRO A 184 7.00 28.83 5.90
N PHE A 185 6.17 27.84 5.61
CA PHE A 185 6.51 26.41 5.62
C PHE A 185 5.90 25.70 4.40
N THR A 186 6.34 24.47 4.14
CA THR A 186 5.78 23.62 3.11
C THR A 186 4.98 22.50 3.74
N LEU A 187 3.69 22.38 3.38
CA LEU A 187 2.93 21.17 3.68
C LEU A 187 3.14 20.14 2.56
N VAL A 188 3.52 18.91 2.92
CA VAL A 188 3.46 17.74 2.05
C VAL A 188 2.37 16.82 2.56
N GLY A 189 1.22 16.80 1.89
CA GLY A 189 0.13 15.89 2.17
C GLY A 189 0.28 14.60 1.38
N ALA A 190 0.06 13.45 2.02
CA ALA A 190 0.01 12.16 1.34
C ALA A 190 -1.35 11.48 1.54
N THR A 191 -1.86 10.84 0.48
CA THR A 191 -3.14 10.11 0.55
C THR A 191 -3.19 8.94 -0.44
N THR A 192 -3.89 7.87 -0.07
CA THR A 192 -4.30 6.80 -0.98
C THR A 192 -5.60 7.17 -1.71
N ARG A 193 -6.42 8.05 -1.15
CA ARG A 193 -7.79 8.37 -1.56
C ARG A 193 -7.97 9.86 -1.85
N ALA A 194 -7.34 10.36 -2.92
CA ALA A 194 -7.42 11.78 -3.28
C ALA A 194 -8.86 12.31 -3.48
N GLY A 195 -9.80 11.44 -3.88
CA GLY A 195 -11.22 11.79 -4.02
C GLY A 195 -11.96 12.01 -2.70
N MET A 196 -11.36 11.68 -1.55
CA MET A 196 -11.94 11.93 -0.23
C MET A 196 -11.50 13.29 0.37
N LEU A 197 -10.51 13.94 -0.25
CA LEU A 197 -10.14 15.30 0.17
C LEU A 197 -11.22 16.29 -0.20
N THR A 198 -11.48 17.22 0.70
CA THR A 198 -12.38 18.35 0.41
C THR A 198 -11.78 19.23 -0.68
N ASN A 199 -12.61 19.83 -1.50
CA ASN A 199 -12.15 20.75 -2.54
C ASN A 199 -11.33 21.91 -1.95
N PRO A 200 -11.78 22.57 -0.83
CA PRO A 200 -11.00 23.63 -0.23
C PRO A 200 -9.57 23.23 0.17
N LEU A 201 -9.38 22.03 0.71
CA LEU A 201 -8.03 21.55 1.04
C LEU A 201 -7.21 21.26 -0.21
N ARG A 202 -7.82 20.61 -1.21
CA ARG A 202 -7.14 20.25 -2.46
C ARG A 202 -6.63 21.49 -3.22
N ASP A 203 -7.42 22.56 -3.28
CA ASP A 203 -7.10 23.77 -4.05
C ASP A 203 -5.91 24.56 -3.46
N ARG A 204 -5.52 24.26 -2.22
CA ARG A 204 -4.38 24.88 -1.55
C ARG A 204 -3.03 24.22 -1.87
N PHE A 205 -3.05 23.08 -2.56
CA PHE A 205 -1.82 22.45 -3.01
C PHE A 205 -1.41 22.99 -4.39
N GLY A 206 -0.31 23.75 -4.44
CA GLY A 206 0.26 24.26 -5.68
C GLY A 206 0.90 23.16 -6.53
N ILE A 207 1.35 22.08 -5.91
CA ILE A 207 1.98 20.93 -6.57
C ILE A 207 1.16 19.69 -6.27
N VAL A 208 0.57 19.08 -7.30
CA VAL A 208 -0.25 17.86 -7.18
C VAL A 208 0.40 16.74 -7.98
N ALA A 209 0.92 15.72 -7.30
CA ALA A 209 1.67 14.64 -7.92
C ALA A 209 0.99 13.29 -7.69
N ARG A 210 0.57 12.65 -8.78
CA ARG A 210 0.05 11.29 -8.79
C ARG A 210 1.22 10.32 -8.93
N LEU A 211 1.35 9.39 -7.99
CA LEU A 211 2.30 8.28 -8.10
C LEU A 211 1.61 7.07 -8.74
N GLU A 212 2.31 6.48 -9.69
CA GLU A 212 1.84 5.33 -10.45
C GLU A 212 2.63 4.07 -10.08
N PHE A 213 2.09 2.90 -10.43
CA PHE A 213 2.81 1.66 -10.25
C PHE A 213 4.08 1.66 -11.12
N TYR A 214 5.14 1.11 -10.58
CA TYR A 214 6.42 0.98 -11.25
C TYR A 214 6.38 -0.14 -12.29
N ASN A 215 7.09 0.04 -13.39
CA ASN A 215 7.31 -1.04 -14.35
C ASN A 215 8.38 -2.02 -13.85
N GLU A 216 8.50 -3.16 -14.53
CA GLU A 216 9.43 -4.23 -14.16
C GLU A 216 10.89 -3.78 -14.17
N ALA A 217 11.30 -2.96 -15.16
CA ALA A 217 12.67 -2.47 -15.28
C ALA A 217 13.05 -1.52 -14.11
N GLU A 218 12.14 -0.63 -13.73
CA GLU A 218 12.32 0.27 -12.59
C GLU A 218 12.43 -0.53 -11.29
N LEU A 219 11.55 -1.52 -11.07
CA LEU A 219 11.61 -2.39 -9.89
C LEU A 219 12.87 -3.24 -9.87
N THR A 220 13.33 -3.75 -11.00
CA THR A 220 14.60 -4.49 -11.10
C THR A 220 15.76 -3.61 -10.64
N SER A 221 15.79 -2.35 -11.07
CA SER A 221 16.81 -1.38 -10.63
C SER A 221 16.73 -1.11 -9.13
N ILE A 222 15.51 -1.01 -8.57
CA ILE A 222 15.29 -0.84 -7.13
C ILE A 222 15.77 -2.07 -6.35
N VAL A 223 15.46 -3.29 -6.83
CA VAL A 223 15.90 -4.55 -6.21
C VAL A 223 17.43 -4.65 -6.21
N HIS A 224 18.09 -4.36 -7.33
CA HIS A 224 19.56 -4.34 -7.40
C HIS A 224 20.17 -3.35 -6.41
N ARG A 225 19.68 -2.11 -6.37
CA ARG A 225 20.13 -1.10 -5.42
C ARG A 225 19.93 -1.57 -3.97
N SER A 226 18.76 -2.12 -3.66
CA SER A 226 18.45 -2.61 -2.31
C SER A 226 19.29 -3.82 -1.93
N ALA A 227 19.56 -4.75 -2.85
CA ALA A 227 20.42 -5.89 -2.63
C ALA A 227 21.87 -5.44 -2.32
N HIS A 228 22.40 -4.46 -3.06
CA HIS A 228 23.70 -3.86 -2.80
C HIS A 228 23.78 -3.23 -1.39
N LEU A 229 22.75 -2.47 -0.97
CA LEU A 229 22.69 -1.88 0.37
C LEU A 229 22.60 -2.91 1.49
N LEU A 230 22.10 -4.12 1.19
CA LEU A 230 21.95 -5.22 2.13
C LEU A 230 23.12 -6.21 2.08
N ASP A 231 24.12 -5.96 1.24
CA ASP A 231 25.24 -6.87 0.97
C ASP A 231 24.77 -8.28 0.54
N VAL A 232 23.80 -8.33 -0.37
CA VAL A 232 23.22 -9.54 -0.93
C VAL A 232 23.70 -9.73 -2.36
N GLY A 233 24.38 -10.84 -2.63
CA GLY A 233 24.71 -11.24 -4.00
C GLY A 233 23.45 -11.58 -4.79
N ILE A 234 23.19 -10.84 -5.87
CA ILE A 234 22.04 -11.07 -6.74
C ILE A 234 22.41 -10.93 -8.20
N ASP A 235 21.97 -11.87 -9.03
CA ASP A 235 22.14 -11.77 -10.46
C ASP A 235 20.96 -11.00 -11.14
N PRO A 236 21.10 -10.59 -12.41
CA PRO A 236 20.03 -9.90 -13.12
C PRO A 236 18.73 -10.72 -13.21
N GLY A 237 18.81 -12.05 -13.32
CA GLY A 237 17.65 -12.94 -13.41
C GLY A 237 16.90 -13.04 -12.10
N GLY A 238 17.61 -13.11 -10.97
CA GLY A 238 17.03 -13.10 -9.63
C GLY A 238 16.34 -11.78 -9.31
N ALA A 239 16.99 -10.65 -9.64
CA ALA A 239 16.41 -9.34 -9.45
C ALA A 239 15.14 -9.12 -10.30
N GLN A 240 15.16 -9.56 -11.56
CA GLN A 240 14.02 -9.49 -12.46
C GLN A 240 12.86 -10.36 -11.96
N GLU A 241 13.12 -11.57 -11.46
CA GLU A 241 12.09 -12.47 -10.93
C GLU A 241 11.40 -11.89 -9.70
N ILE A 242 12.15 -11.24 -8.79
CA ILE A 242 11.58 -10.50 -7.64
C ILE A 242 10.77 -9.31 -8.14
N ALA A 243 11.31 -8.51 -9.05
CA ALA A 243 10.65 -7.31 -9.58
C ALA A 243 9.31 -7.64 -10.25
N ARG A 244 9.28 -8.68 -11.09
CA ARG A 244 8.08 -9.14 -11.78
C ARG A 244 6.94 -9.50 -10.84
N ARG A 245 7.25 -10.09 -9.66
CA ARG A 245 6.24 -10.50 -8.66
C ARG A 245 5.96 -9.42 -7.60
N SER A 246 6.53 -8.22 -7.75
CA SER A 246 6.41 -7.14 -6.75
C SER A 246 5.19 -6.24 -6.91
N ARG A 247 4.23 -6.60 -7.76
CA ARG A 247 2.97 -5.88 -7.93
C ARG A 247 3.14 -4.39 -8.23
N GLY A 248 4.17 -4.01 -8.96
CA GLY A 248 4.42 -2.61 -9.29
C GLY A 248 4.81 -1.72 -8.11
N THR A 249 5.16 -2.27 -6.93
CA THR A 249 5.42 -1.47 -5.73
C THR A 249 6.80 -1.71 -5.13
N PRO A 250 7.61 -0.65 -4.91
CA PRO A 250 8.94 -0.76 -4.28
C PRO A 250 8.92 -1.39 -2.88
N ARG A 251 7.86 -1.13 -2.10
CA ARG A 251 7.72 -1.72 -0.76
C ARG A 251 7.65 -3.24 -0.82
N ILE A 252 6.81 -3.78 -1.72
CA ILE A 252 6.68 -5.24 -1.89
C ILE A 252 7.99 -5.80 -2.43
N ALA A 253 8.64 -5.15 -3.41
CA ALA A 253 9.92 -5.56 -3.95
C ALA A 253 10.97 -5.75 -2.84
N ASN A 254 11.10 -4.78 -1.95
CA ASN A 254 12.03 -4.83 -0.82
C ASN A 254 11.67 -5.92 0.20
N ARG A 255 10.38 -6.13 0.47
CA ARG A 255 9.91 -7.21 1.35
C ARG A 255 10.21 -8.59 0.77
N LEU A 256 9.92 -8.78 -0.52
CA LEU A 256 10.23 -10.03 -1.22
C LEU A 256 11.75 -10.26 -1.25
N LEU A 257 12.56 -9.25 -1.58
CA LEU A 257 14.02 -9.35 -1.56
C LEU A 257 14.54 -9.83 -0.19
N ARG A 258 14.01 -9.27 0.91
CA ARG A 258 14.39 -9.70 2.25
C ARG A 258 14.10 -11.19 2.49
N ARG A 259 12.93 -11.67 2.08
CA ARG A 259 12.56 -13.09 2.24
C ARG A 259 13.34 -14.01 1.33
N VAL A 260 13.60 -13.60 0.10
CA VAL A 260 14.43 -14.34 -0.85
C VAL A 260 15.87 -14.42 -0.34
N ARG A 261 16.42 -13.35 0.25
CA ARG A 261 17.73 -13.36 0.93
C ARG A 261 17.76 -14.41 2.04
N ASP A 262 16.75 -14.37 2.95
CA ASP A 262 16.68 -15.32 4.07
C ASP A 262 16.65 -16.78 3.56
N TYR A 263 15.93 -17.02 2.45
CA TYR A 263 15.91 -18.33 1.78
C TYR A 263 17.28 -18.69 1.18
N ALA A 264 17.91 -17.78 0.46
CA ALA A 264 19.22 -18.00 -0.18
C ALA A 264 20.30 -18.36 0.84
N GLN A 265 20.30 -17.69 2.01
CA GLN A 265 21.24 -17.96 3.10
C GLN A 265 21.06 -19.34 3.74
N VAL A 266 19.84 -19.90 3.74
CA VAL A 266 19.55 -21.19 4.43
C VAL A 266 19.51 -22.36 3.45
N LYS A 267 19.06 -22.15 2.22
CA LYS A 267 18.78 -23.21 1.23
C LYS A 267 19.67 -23.18 0.00
N ALA A 268 20.49 -22.14 -0.17
CA ALA A 268 21.44 -21.99 -1.26
C ALA A 268 22.80 -21.53 -0.72
N ASP A 269 23.65 -20.98 -1.58
CA ASP A 269 25.01 -20.50 -1.27
C ASP A 269 25.05 -19.02 -0.80
N GLY A 270 23.88 -18.40 -0.58
CA GLY A 270 23.75 -16.99 -0.23
C GLY A 270 23.58 -16.06 -1.42
N THR A 271 23.69 -16.57 -2.65
CA THR A 271 23.49 -15.81 -3.89
C THR A 271 22.04 -15.99 -4.40
N VAL A 272 21.44 -14.94 -4.88
CA VAL A 272 20.08 -14.93 -5.42
C VAL A 272 20.13 -14.94 -6.94
N ASP A 273 20.00 -16.11 -7.53
CA ASP A 273 19.74 -16.29 -8.95
C ASP A 273 18.23 -16.43 -9.22
N LYS A 274 17.84 -16.57 -10.48
CA LYS A 274 16.44 -16.74 -10.88
C LYS A 274 15.81 -17.98 -10.25
N ALA A 275 16.53 -19.10 -10.12
CA ALA A 275 16.00 -20.36 -9.59
C ALA A 275 15.78 -20.26 -8.08
N VAL A 276 16.70 -19.66 -7.35
CA VAL A 276 16.58 -19.36 -5.91
C VAL A 276 15.43 -18.41 -5.65
N ALA A 277 15.31 -17.33 -6.45
CA ALA A 277 14.21 -16.38 -6.32
C ALA A 277 12.85 -17.06 -6.57
N ASP A 278 12.71 -17.84 -7.65
CA ASP A 278 11.46 -18.55 -7.95
C ASP A 278 11.09 -19.56 -6.86
N ALA A 279 12.06 -20.35 -6.36
CA ALA A 279 11.82 -21.32 -5.29
C ALA A 279 11.38 -20.64 -3.98
N ALA A 280 12.03 -19.53 -3.60
CA ALA A 280 11.69 -18.76 -2.43
C ALA A 280 10.27 -18.13 -2.54
N LEU A 281 9.95 -17.55 -3.70
CA LEU A 281 8.66 -16.90 -3.93
C LEU A 281 7.51 -17.91 -3.98
N ARG A 282 7.73 -19.10 -4.53
CA ARG A 282 6.76 -20.21 -4.45
C ARG A 282 6.53 -20.67 -3.01
N MET A 283 7.60 -20.78 -2.20
CA MET A 283 7.47 -21.10 -0.78
C MET A 283 6.65 -20.05 0.00
N LEU A 284 6.62 -18.81 -0.48
CA LEU A 284 5.84 -17.70 0.07
C LEU A 284 4.43 -17.60 -0.52
N ASP A 285 4.00 -18.59 -1.32
CA ASP A 285 2.72 -18.59 -2.01
C ASP A 285 2.48 -17.38 -2.94
N VAL A 286 3.56 -16.77 -3.45
CA VAL A 286 3.50 -15.73 -4.47
C VAL A 286 3.61 -16.38 -5.84
N ASP A 287 2.57 -16.23 -6.65
CA ASP A 287 2.52 -16.87 -7.98
C ASP A 287 3.39 -16.14 -9.03
N PRO A 288 3.53 -16.67 -10.26
CA PRO A 288 4.32 -16.04 -11.31
C PRO A 288 3.87 -14.64 -11.72
N LEU A 289 2.64 -14.24 -11.45
CA LEU A 289 2.10 -12.90 -11.72
C LEU A 289 2.20 -11.96 -10.50
N GLY A 290 2.72 -12.45 -9.39
CA GLY A 290 2.83 -11.70 -8.15
C GLY A 290 1.55 -11.70 -7.31
N PHE A 291 0.58 -12.55 -7.61
CA PHE A 291 -0.60 -12.71 -6.77
C PHE A 291 -0.26 -13.56 -5.55
N ASP A 292 -0.60 -13.05 -4.40
CA ASP A 292 -0.50 -13.78 -3.15
C ASP A 292 -1.81 -14.52 -2.80
N VAL A 293 -1.86 -15.07 -1.61
CA VAL A 293 -3.03 -15.79 -1.11
C VAL A 293 -4.28 -14.92 -1.11
N MET A 294 -4.15 -13.64 -0.73
CA MET A 294 -5.30 -12.74 -0.60
C MET A 294 -5.84 -12.29 -1.96
N ASP A 295 -4.98 -12.01 -2.93
CA ASP A 295 -5.40 -11.70 -4.30
C ASP A 295 -6.19 -12.87 -4.91
N ARG A 296 -5.63 -14.08 -4.79
CA ARG A 296 -6.30 -15.28 -5.29
C ARG A 296 -7.62 -15.54 -4.58
N LYS A 297 -7.66 -15.36 -3.25
CA LYS A 297 -8.87 -15.51 -2.45
C LYS A 297 -9.96 -14.51 -2.86
N LEU A 298 -9.58 -13.25 -3.11
CA LEU A 298 -10.51 -12.24 -3.61
C LEU A 298 -11.07 -12.59 -4.98
N LEU A 299 -10.22 -12.89 -5.94
CA LEU A 299 -10.63 -13.22 -7.31
C LEU A 299 -11.49 -14.50 -7.35
N LEU A 300 -11.09 -15.55 -6.63
CA LEU A 300 -11.86 -16.80 -6.53
C LEU A 300 -13.21 -16.57 -5.83
N ALA A 301 -13.27 -15.71 -4.80
CA ALA A 301 -14.55 -15.36 -4.19
C ALA A 301 -15.50 -14.71 -5.20
N VAL A 302 -15.03 -13.77 -6.02
CA VAL A 302 -15.85 -13.16 -7.07
C VAL A 302 -16.29 -14.21 -8.10
N ILE A 303 -15.39 -15.07 -8.55
CA ILE A 303 -15.66 -16.09 -9.59
C ILE A 303 -16.62 -17.17 -9.08
N GLU A 304 -16.29 -17.82 -7.98
CA GLU A 304 -16.97 -19.03 -7.51
C GLU A 304 -18.19 -18.74 -6.65
N ARG A 305 -18.08 -17.77 -5.71
CA ARG A 305 -19.17 -17.49 -4.76
C ARG A 305 -20.20 -16.51 -5.30
N PHE A 306 -19.77 -15.60 -6.19
CA PHE A 306 -20.64 -14.55 -6.75
C PHE A 306 -20.80 -14.66 -8.27
N ALA A 307 -20.54 -15.83 -8.85
CA ALA A 307 -20.73 -16.12 -10.27
C ALA A 307 -20.08 -15.10 -11.23
N GLY A 308 -18.92 -14.56 -10.86
CA GLY A 308 -18.18 -13.54 -11.61
C GLY A 308 -18.59 -12.10 -11.31
N GLY A 309 -19.57 -11.88 -10.48
CA GLY A 309 -20.09 -10.57 -10.10
C GLY A 309 -21.31 -10.12 -10.93
N PRO A 310 -21.79 -8.86 -10.76
CA PRO A 310 -21.24 -7.82 -9.87
C PRO A 310 -21.52 -8.07 -8.39
N VAL A 311 -20.55 -7.80 -7.51
CA VAL A 311 -20.65 -7.97 -6.07
C VAL A 311 -20.18 -6.70 -5.32
N GLY A 312 -20.89 -6.32 -4.27
CA GLY A 312 -20.52 -5.19 -3.40
C GLY A 312 -19.29 -5.51 -2.54
N VAL A 313 -18.49 -4.48 -2.20
CA VAL A 313 -17.27 -4.65 -1.41
C VAL A 313 -17.54 -5.23 -0.02
N GLU A 314 -18.63 -4.87 0.62
CA GLU A 314 -19.01 -5.40 1.95
C GLU A 314 -19.24 -6.93 1.92
N ASN A 315 -19.88 -7.43 0.86
CA ASN A 315 -20.08 -8.85 0.69
C ASN A 315 -18.76 -9.58 0.41
N LEU A 316 -17.85 -8.96 -0.35
CA LEU A 316 -16.50 -9.49 -0.58
C LEU A 316 -15.70 -9.51 0.72
N ALA A 317 -15.71 -8.42 1.49
CA ALA A 317 -15.05 -8.29 2.78
C ALA A 317 -15.47 -9.43 3.73
N ALA A 318 -16.78 -9.62 3.87
CA ALA A 318 -17.33 -10.72 4.66
C ALA A 318 -16.95 -12.11 4.10
N ALA A 319 -16.94 -12.29 2.77
CA ALA A 319 -16.63 -13.57 2.13
C ALA A 319 -15.17 -14.00 2.28
N ILE A 320 -14.22 -13.04 2.29
CA ILE A 320 -12.78 -13.33 2.40
C ILE A 320 -12.24 -13.12 3.81
N GLY A 321 -13.03 -12.52 4.72
CA GLY A 321 -12.63 -12.26 6.10
C GLY A 321 -11.63 -11.12 6.22
N GLU A 322 -11.79 -10.07 5.38
CA GLU A 322 -10.94 -8.88 5.36
C GLU A 322 -11.75 -7.61 5.57
N GLU A 323 -11.05 -6.52 5.94
CA GLU A 323 -11.66 -5.20 6.03
C GLU A 323 -11.89 -4.62 4.63
N ARG A 324 -12.96 -3.83 4.48
CA ARG A 324 -13.27 -3.12 3.24
C ARG A 324 -12.09 -2.28 2.75
N ASP A 325 -11.47 -1.52 3.66
CA ASP A 325 -10.35 -0.63 3.34
C ASP A 325 -9.15 -1.40 2.78
N THR A 326 -8.86 -2.60 3.30
CA THR A 326 -7.81 -3.49 2.76
C THR A 326 -8.12 -3.87 1.32
N ILE A 327 -9.37 -4.19 1.00
CA ILE A 327 -9.77 -4.52 -0.36
C ILE A 327 -9.59 -3.31 -1.27
N GLU A 328 -10.16 -2.16 -0.91
CA GLU A 328 -10.20 -0.96 -1.75
C GLU A 328 -8.83 -0.29 -1.95
N ASP A 329 -7.97 -0.31 -0.93
CA ASP A 329 -6.69 0.41 -0.96
C ASP A 329 -5.51 -0.47 -1.36
N VAL A 330 -5.55 -1.78 -1.09
CA VAL A 330 -4.38 -2.67 -1.24
C VAL A 330 -4.58 -3.71 -2.35
N LEU A 331 -5.73 -4.41 -2.37
CA LEU A 331 -5.96 -5.51 -3.30
C LEU A 331 -6.47 -5.02 -4.66
N GLU A 332 -7.57 -4.29 -4.67
CA GLU A 332 -8.24 -3.85 -5.91
C GLU A 332 -7.37 -3.02 -6.85
N PRO A 333 -6.57 -2.03 -6.39
CA PRO A 333 -5.88 -1.13 -7.31
C PRO A 333 -4.97 -1.86 -8.28
N TYR A 334 -4.22 -2.85 -7.80
CA TYR A 334 -3.35 -3.66 -8.64
C TYR A 334 -4.14 -4.60 -9.58
N LEU A 335 -5.14 -5.30 -9.04
CA LEU A 335 -5.96 -6.24 -9.81
C LEU A 335 -6.76 -5.52 -10.92
N ILE A 336 -7.24 -4.31 -10.66
CA ILE A 336 -7.94 -3.49 -11.64
C ILE A 336 -6.97 -3.02 -12.73
N GLN A 337 -5.80 -2.52 -12.36
CA GLN A 337 -4.81 -2.06 -13.32
C GLN A 337 -4.30 -3.19 -14.22
N GLN A 338 -4.11 -4.37 -13.67
CA GLN A 338 -3.71 -5.55 -14.43
C GLN A 338 -4.86 -6.18 -15.22
N GLY A 339 -6.07 -5.63 -15.10
CA GLY A 339 -7.23 -6.07 -15.86
C GLY A 339 -7.87 -7.37 -15.36
N TYR A 340 -7.59 -7.83 -14.15
CA TYR A 340 -8.20 -9.04 -13.56
C TYR A 340 -9.53 -8.77 -12.87
N LEU A 341 -9.70 -7.55 -12.36
CA LEU A 341 -10.92 -7.12 -11.69
C LEU A 341 -11.44 -5.84 -12.37
N GLN A 342 -12.75 -5.71 -12.48
CA GLN A 342 -13.42 -4.51 -12.98
C GLN A 342 -14.35 -3.93 -11.92
N ARG A 343 -14.27 -2.62 -11.71
CA ARG A 343 -15.21 -1.88 -10.85
C ARG A 343 -16.32 -1.26 -11.67
N THR A 344 -17.55 -1.62 -11.37
CA THR A 344 -18.76 -1.11 -12.01
C THR A 344 -19.65 -0.38 -10.99
N PRO A 345 -20.65 0.42 -11.41
CA PRO A 345 -21.62 1.02 -10.48
C PRO A 345 -22.39 0.00 -9.62
N ARG A 346 -22.51 -1.25 -10.10
CA ARG A 346 -23.19 -2.34 -9.38
C ARG A 346 -22.25 -3.12 -8.44
N GLY A 347 -20.95 -2.95 -8.57
CA GLY A 347 -19.95 -3.67 -7.78
C GLY A 347 -18.76 -4.17 -8.59
N ARG A 348 -18.05 -5.13 -8.02
CA ARG A 348 -16.82 -5.73 -8.59
C ARG A 348 -17.16 -6.93 -9.45
N MET A 349 -16.49 -7.06 -10.58
CA MET A 349 -16.63 -8.17 -11.54
C MET A 349 -15.28 -8.74 -11.89
N ALA A 350 -15.19 -10.06 -11.97
CA ALA A 350 -14.02 -10.74 -12.50
C ALA A 350 -14.01 -10.65 -14.03
N THR A 351 -12.85 -10.39 -14.61
CA THR A 351 -12.67 -10.33 -16.06
C THR A 351 -12.33 -11.69 -16.66
N LEU A 352 -12.34 -11.79 -17.98
CA LEU A 352 -11.92 -13.01 -18.67
C LEU A 352 -10.47 -13.41 -18.33
N LEU A 353 -9.58 -12.43 -18.04
CA LEU A 353 -8.21 -12.70 -17.61
C LEU A 353 -8.16 -13.42 -16.27
N ALA A 354 -9.04 -13.05 -15.33
CA ALA A 354 -9.13 -13.75 -14.03
C ALA A 354 -9.55 -15.21 -14.19
N TYR A 355 -10.55 -15.49 -15.01
CA TYR A 355 -10.97 -16.86 -15.29
C TYR A 355 -9.86 -17.69 -15.93
N ARG A 356 -9.16 -17.13 -16.93
CA ARG A 356 -8.02 -17.79 -17.60
C ARG A 356 -6.88 -18.09 -16.64
N HIS A 357 -6.60 -17.18 -15.73
CA HIS A 357 -5.53 -17.36 -14.73
C HIS A 357 -5.75 -18.59 -13.84
N PHE A 358 -7.01 -18.84 -13.45
CA PHE A 358 -7.37 -20.01 -12.65
C PHE A 358 -7.75 -21.25 -13.47
N GLY A 359 -7.71 -21.18 -14.81
CA GLY A 359 -8.13 -22.28 -15.68
C GLY A 359 -9.63 -22.58 -15.60
N ILE A 360 -10.45 -21.61 -15.18
CA ILE A 360 -11.89 -21.73 -15.03
C ILE A 360 -12.56 -21.24 -16.31
N VAL A 361 -13.58 -21.97 -16.78
CA VAL A 361 -14.37 -21.57 -17.95
C VAL A 361 -15.24 -20.37 -17.58
N ALA A 362 -15.07 -19.25 -18.30
CA ALA A 362 -15.88 -18.07 -18.07
C ALA A 362 -17.32 -18.28 -18.58
N PRO A 363 -18.35 -17.83 -17.85
CA PRO A 363 -19.72 -17.86 -18.35
C PRO A 363 -19.88 -16.90 -19.54
N PRO A 364 -20.81 -17.17 -20.49
CA PRO A 364 -21.01 -16.35 -21.70
C PRO A 364 -21.24 -14.86 -21.43
N SER A 365 -21.80 -14.52 -20.27
CA SER A 365 -22.07 -13.14 -19.83
C SER A 365 -20.81 -12.32 -19.56
N VAL A 366 -19.67 -12.94 -19.31
CA VAL A 366 -18.39 -12.26 -19.04
C VAL A 366 -17.63 -11.92 -20.32
N GLY A 367 -17.88 -12.64 -21.42
CA GLY A 367 -17.25 -12.40 -22.73
C GLY A 367 -17.94 -11.35 -23.60
N GLY A 368 -19.19 -10.97 -23.30
CA GLY A 368 -20.02 -10.13 -24.16
C GLY A 368 -19.89 -8.60 -23.97
N ALA A 369 -19.15 -8.13 -22.98
CA ALA A 369 -19.05 -6.70 -22.68
C ALA A 369 -17.79 -6.00 -23.26
N SER A 370 -16.92 -6.71 -23.96
CA SER A 370 -15.65 -6.18 -24.49
C SER A 370 -15.45 -6.39 -25.99
N GLY A 371 -16.44 -6.88 -26.73
CA GLY A 371 -16.37 -7.02 -28.18
C GLY A 371 -17.34 -6.06 -28.85
N ASP A 372 -16.85 -5.18 -29.69
CA ASP A 372 -17.54 -4.31 -30.65
C ASP A 372 -17.81 -2.85 -30.29
N LEU A 373 -16.82 -2.16 -29.77
CA LEU A 373 -16.82 -0.67 -29.89
C LEU A 373 -15.72 -0.13 -30.83
N TRP A 374 -14.87 -1.00 -31.41
CA TRP A 374 -13.83 -0.62 -32.36
C TRP A 374 -13.59 -1.71 -33.40
N SER A 375 -14.61 -2.09 -34.15
CA SER A 375 -14.43 -2.80 -35.43
C SER A 375 -14.38 -1.75 -36.55
N PRO A 376 -13.28 -1.62 -37.30
CA PRO A 376 -13.17 -0.66 -38.41
C PRO A 376 -13.94 -1.07 -39.70
N ASP A 377 -14.80 -2.06 -39.65
CA ASP A 377 -15.39 -2.70 -40.86
C ASP A 377 -16.89 -2.41 -41.12
N SER A 378 -17.46 -1.32 -40.59
CA SER A 378 -18.82 -0.91 -40.97
C SER A 378 -18.91 0.32 -41.89
N ALA A 379 -17.88 0.56 -42.70
CA ALA A 379 -17.92 1.64 -43.69
C ALA A 379 -17.58 1.12 -45.09
N ARG A 380 -18.35 0.17 -45.63
CA ARG A 380 -18.46 -0.11 -47.08
C ARG A 380 -19.68 -0.97 -47.33
N GLU A 381 -20.80 -0.33 -47.65
CA GLU A 381 -21.87 -0.80 -48.56
C GLU A 381 -23.04 0.21 -48.49
N GLU A 382 -22.92 1.27 -49.23
CA GLU A 382 -24.03 2.01 -49.84
C GLU A 382 -23.49 2.44 -51.19
N GLY A 383 -23.77 1.76 -52.30
CA GLY A 383 -24.96 1.94 -53.06
C GLY A 383 -24.69 2.85 -54.22
N GLU A 384 -24.20 2.35 -55.39
CA GLU A 384 -24.34 3.06 -56.68
C GLU A 384 -25.84 3.01 -57.09
N PRO A 385 -26.40 4.14 -57.50
CA PRO A 385 -27.66 4.15 -58.26
C PRO A 385 -27.40 4.08 -59.76
N VAL A 386 -28.27 3.37 -60.43
CA VAL A 386 -28.51 3.31 -61.86
C VAL A 386 -28.83 4.69 -62.43
#